data_e3437402ddff5fe1afd8585fe12590e0
#
_entry.id   e3437402ddff5fe1afd8585fe12590e0
#
_cell.length_a   1.000
_cell.length_b   1.000
_cell.length_c   1.000
_cell.angle_alpha   90.00
_cell.angle_beta   90.00
_cell.angle_gamma   90.00
#
_symmetry.space_group_name_H-M   'P 1'
#
loop_
_entity.id
_entity.type
_entity.pdbx_description
1 polymer ?
#
loop_
_entity_poly.entity_id
_entity_poly.type
_entity_poly.pdbx_seq_one_letter_code
_entity_poly.pdbx_strand_id
1 'polypeptide(L)'
;ITNTLNIFIVANAIVDYMISKNPTIRSINPVVGETNDSGLNDIQGRHVLKKHVLKAIQNAKSGPVIEGSIGAGTGTRALGFKGGIVTSSLVLPDEAGGFTVGVLVQTNFGGSLMINGAPVGRELKKSPFSSSIPYDEDEGSCMIIIATDAPLSNRNLKRMAKRVDHAFGRVG
;
A
#
# COMPACT_ATOMS: atom_id res chain seq x y z
N ILE A 1 -6.86 0.31 -2.91
CA ILE A 1 -6.46 0.39 -1.48
C ILE A 1 -7.31 1.45 -0.80
N THR A 2 -7.70 1.23 0.46
CA THR A 2 -8.54 2.14 1.25
C THR A 2 -8.15 2.08 2.73
N ASN A 3 -8.89 2.76 3.62
CA ASN A 3 -8.76 2.53 5.06
C ASN A 3 -9.65 1.35 5.52
N THR A 4 -9.33 0.80 6.70
CA THR A 4 -9.94 -0.43 7.24
C THR A 4 -11.48 -0.39 7.27
N LEU A 5 -12.07 0.68 7.79
CA LEU A 5 -13.54 0.71 7.95
C LEU A 5 -14.32 0.96 6.65
N ASN A 6 -13.64 1.18 5.53
CA ASN A 6 -14.27 1.38 4.23
C ASN A 6 -14.11 0.21 3.26
N ILE A 7 -13.51 -0.91 3.66
CA ILE A 7 -13.28 -2.09 2.80
C ILE A 7 -14.57 -2.52 2.09
N PHE A 8 -15.66 -2.69 2.85
CA PHE A 8 -16.93 -3.19 2.30
C PHE A 8 -17.59 -2.22 1.34
N ILE A 9 -17.51 -0.90 1.59
CA ILE A 9 -18.04 0.12 0.67
C ILE A 9 -17.26 0.09 -0.64
N VAL A 10 -15.92 -0.03 -0.57
CA VAL A 10 -15.06 -0.10 -1.74
C VAL A 10 -15.30 -1.39 -2.52
N ALA A 11 -15.36 -2.53 -1.84
CA ALA A 11 -15.65 -3.83 -2.46
C ALA A 11 -16.98 -3.81 -3.21
N ASN A 12 -18.05 -3.33 -2.55
CA ASN A 12 -19.38 -3.22 -3.17
C ASN A 12 -19.37 -2.28 -4.38
N ALA A 13 -18.69 -1.14 -4.29
CA ALA A 13 -18.57 -0.22 -5.42
C ALA A 13 -17.83 -0.82 -6.63
N ILE A 14 -16.81 -1.66 -6.39
CA ILE A 14 -16.12 -2.41 -7.45
C ILE A 14 -17.07 -3.42 -8.10
N VAL A 15 -17.84 -4.16 -7.31
CA VAL A 15 -18.84 -5.12 -7.81
C VAL A 15 -19.86 -4.41 -8.71
N ASP A 16 -20.44 -3.30 -8.24
CA ASP A 16 -21.39 -2.50 -9.03
C ASP A 16 -20.79 -2.00 -10.35
N TYR A 17 -19.56 -1.50 -10.29
CA TYR A 17 -18.84 -1.06 -11.49
C TYR A 17 -18.65 -2.20 -12.48
N MET A 18 -18.21 -3.36 -12.02
CA MET A 18 -17.97 -4.53 -12.89
C MET A 18 -19.25 -5.05 -13.51
N ILE A 19 -20.36 -5.11 -12.76
CA ILE A 19 -21.68 -5.48 -13.28
C ILE A 19 -22.11 -4.50 -14.36
N SER A 20 -21.93 -3.19 -14.14
CA SER A 20 -22.29 -2.17 -15.14
C SER A 20 -21.51 -2.29 -16.45
N LYS A 21 -20.28 -2.82 -16.41
CA LYS A 21 -19.43 -3.05 -17.58
C LYS A 21 -19.64 -4.41 -18.22
N ASN A 22 -20.10 -5.39 -17.47
CA ASN A 22 -20.26 -6.77 -17.90
C ASN A 22 -21.63 -7.31 -17.42
N PRO A 23 -22.75 -6.94 -18.06
CA PRO A 23 -24.10 -7.29 -17.56
C PRO A 23 -24.37 -8.79 -17.45
N THR A 24 -23.59 -9.62 -18.15
CA THR A 24 -23.72 -11.08 -18.12
C THR A 24 -22.87 -11.77 -17.06
N ILE A 25 -22.06 -11.00 -16.32
CA ILE A 25 -21.19 -11.58 -15.29
C ILE A 25 -22.00 -12.17 -14.16
N ARG A 26 -21.63 -13.37 -13.69
CA ARG A 26 -22.37 -14.09 -12.64
C ARG A 26 -21.61 -14.19 -11.31
N SER A 27 -20.31 -13.86 -11.31
CA SER A 27 -19.49 -13.90 -10.10
C SER A 27 -18.35 -12.90 -10.19
N ILE A 28 -18.07 -12.22 -9.08
CA ILE A 28 -16.96 -11.28 -8.92
C ILE A 28 -16.41 -11.41 -7.51
N ASN A 29 -15.10 -11.53 -7.40
CA ASN A 29 -14.39 -11.49 -6.13
C ASN A 29 -13.50 -10.26 -6.09
N PRO A 30 -13.95 -9.11 -5.55
CA PRO A 30 -13.14 -7.91 -5.47
C PRO A 30 -11.99 -8.10 -4.48
N VAL A 31 -10.82 -7.58 -4.83
CA VAL A 31 -9.67 -7.52 -3.92
C VAL A 31 -9.50 -6.08 -3.46
N VAL A 32 -9.60 -5.86 -2.15
CA VAL A 32 -9.45 -4.55 -1.53
C VAL A 32 -8.38 -4.65 -0.45
N GLY A 33 -7.26 -3.97 -0.67
CA GLY A 33 -6.23 -3.79 0.34
C GLY A 33 -6.55 -2.61 1.26
N GLU A 34 -6.07 -2.65 2.50
CA GLU A 34 -6.37 -1.61 3.47
C GLU A 34 -5.20 -1.35 4.44
N THR A 35 -5.24 -0.18 5.06
CA THR A 35 -4.43 0.15 6.23
C THR A 35 -5.27 0.95 7.22
N ASN A 36 -4.99 0.78 8.52
CA ASN A 36 -5.65 1.53 9.57
C ASN A 36 -5.04 2.93 9.66
N ASP A 37 -5.84 3.95 9.38
CA ASP A 37 -5.45 5.36 9.41
C ASP A 37 -6.04 6.16 10.59
N SER A 38 -6.60 5.47 11.59
CA SER A 38 -7.29 6.07 12.74
C SER A 38 -6.43 7.02 13.56
N GLY A 39 -5.11 6.86 13.55
CA GLY A 39 -4.20 7.71 14.30
C GLY A 39 -4.10 9.15 13.79
N LEU A 40 -4.49 9.42 12.55
CA LEU A 40 -4.42 10.75 11.91
C LEU A 40 -5.71 11.16 11.21
N ASN A 41 -6.62 10.23 10.96
CA ASN A 41 -7.90 10.47 10.28
C ASN A 41 -9.08 10.07 11.16
N ASP A 42 -10.24 10.69 10.91
CA ASP A 42 -11.52 10.22 11.41
C ASP A 42 -11.98 8.98 10.63
N ILE A 43 -11.45 7.81 11.01
CA ILE A 43 -11.78 6.55 10.35
C ILE A 43 -13.24 6.14 10.60
N GLN A 44 -13.83 6.50 11.75
CA GLN A 44 -15.20 6.15 12.11
C GLN A 44 -16.23 6.92 11.27
N GLY A 45 -15.88 8.11 10.80
CA GLY A 45 -16.72 8.88 9.89
C GLY A 45 -16.94 8.22 8.52
N ARG A 46 -16.14 7.19 8.17
CA ARG A 46 -16.29 6.39 6.96
C ARG A 46 -16.47 7.22 5.69
N HIS A 47 -15.59 8.21 5.51
CA HIS A 47 -15.70 9.24 4.49
C HIS A 47 -15.45 8.76 3.04
N VAL A 48 -14.94 7.54 2.84
CA VAL A 48 -14.78 6.95 1.51
C VAL A 48 -16.11 6.40 1.02
N LEU A 49 -16.66 7.01 -0.03
CA LEU A 49 -17.95 6.69 -0.62
C LEU A 49 -17.76 6.06 -2.01
N LYS A 50 -18.81 5.42 -2.54
CA LYS A 50 -18.86 4.84 -3.90
C LYS A 50 -18.33 5.81 -4.98
N LYS A 51 -18.70 7.10 -4.91
CA LYS A 51 -18.23 8.12 -5.87
C LYS A 51 -16.71 8.26 -5.91
N HIS A 52 -16.01 8.05 -4.77
CA HIS A 52 -14.55 8.14 -4.69
C HIS A 52 -13.89 6.95 -5.40
N VAL A 53 -14.48 5.76 -5.26
CA VAL A 53 -14.03 4.55 -5.96
C VAL A 53 -14.17 4.70 -7.47
N LEU A 54 -15.34 5.14 -7.93
CA LEU A 54 -15.61 5.37 -9.36
C LEU A 54 -14.66 6.42 -9.94
N LYS A 55 -14.45 7.52 -9.20
CA LYS A 55 -13.49 8.57 -9.61
C LYS A 55 -12.06 8.04 -9.69
N ALA A 56 -11.64 7.19 -8.74
CA ALA A 56 -10.31 6.58 -8.78
C ALA A 56 -10.12 5.69 -10.01
N ILE A 57 -11.14 4.87 -10.36
CA ILE A 57 -11.12 4.03 -11.56
C ILE A 57 -11.09 4.89 -12.83
N GLN A 58 -11.92 5.92 -12.91
CA GLN A 58 -12.02 6.81 -14.09
C GLN A 58 -10.74 7.63 -14.32
N ASN A 59 -10.07 8.02 -13.24
CA ASN A 59 -8.84 8.82 -13.30
C ASN A 59 -7.58 7.97 -13.41
N ALA A 60 -7.69 6.64 -13.38
CA ALA A 60 -6.54 5.75 -13.52
C ALA A 60 -5.89 5.96 -14.90
N LYS A 61 -4.60 6.18 -14.91
CA LYS A 61 -3.79 6.39 -16.10
C LYS A 61 -2.39 5.80 -15.91
N SER A 62 -1.74 5.48 -17.02
CA SER A 62 -0.31 5.12 -17.01
C SER A 62 0.57 6.33 -16.75
N GLY A 63 1.81 6.09 -16.36
CA GLY A 63 2.81 7.12 -16.08
C GLY A 63 3.10 7.29 -14.59
N PRO A 64 3.74 8.39 -14.19
CA PRO A 64 4.13 8.64 -12.81
C PRO A 64 2.93 8.62 -11.85
N VAL A 65 3.08 7.93 -10.73
CA VAL A 65 2.10 7.90 -9.64
C VAL A 65 2.35 9.10 -8.74
N ILE A 66 1.27 9.75 -8.28
CA ILE A 66 1.38 10.81 -7.27
C ILE A 66 1.70 10.14 -5.93
N GLU A 67 2.75 10.60 -5.27
CA GLU A 67 3.29 10.03 -4.04
C GLU A 67 3.04 10.89 -2.80
N GLY A 68 3.33 10.33 -1.62
CA GLY A 68 3.24 11.02 -0.34
C GLY A 68 1.87 10.92 0.31
N SER A 69 1.42 12.01 0.91
CA SER A 69 0.15 12.08 1.67
C SER A 69 -1.05 12.21 0.73
N ILE A 70 -1.32 11.19 -0.06
CA ILE A 70 -2.41 11.18 -1.04
C ILE A 70 -3.28 9.94 -0.89
N GLY A 71 -4.57 10.08 -1.17
CA GLY A 71 -5.54 8.99 -1.10
C GLY A 71 -5.47 8.27 0.24
N ALA A 72 -5.39 6.94 0.21
CA ALA A 72 -5.30 6.11 1.40
C ALA A 72 -4.00 6.32 2.21
N GLY A 73 -2.95 6.93 1.62
CA GLY A 73 -1.72 7.30 2.33
C GLY A 73 -1.81 8.59 3.15
N THR A 74 -2.95 9.30 3.13
CA THR A 74 -3.11 10.59 3.82
C THR A 74 -3.02 10.45 5.33
N GLY A 75 -3.62 9.40 5.92
CA GLY A 75 -3.69 9.20 7.36
C GLY A 75 -2.69 8.19 7.93
N THR A 76 -1.72 7.73 7.15
CA THR A 76 -0.79 6.68 7.57
C THR A 76 0.45 7.22 8.28
N ARG A 77 1.01 6.39 9.16
CA ARG A 77 2.29 6.61 9.86
C ARG A 77 3.20 5.41 9.60
N ALA A 78 4.51 5.63 9.53
CA ALA A 78 5.47 4.54 9.40
C ALA A 78 6.77 4.85 10.16
N LEU A 79 7.26 3.89 10.94
CA LEU A 79 8.55 3.95 11.64
C LEU A 79 8.72 5.22 12.50
N GLY A 80 7.64 5.74 13.10
CA GLY A 80 7.63 6.98 13.89
C GLY A 80 7.54 8.28 13.09
N PHE A 81 7.33 8.19 11.77
CA PHE A 81 7.20 9.33 10.85
C PHE A 81 5.85 9.31 10.12
N LYS A 82 5.56 10.36 9.37
CA LYS A 82 4.41 10.38 8.46
C LYS A 82 4.63 9.34 7.36
N GLY A 83 3.69 8.40 7.23
CA GLY A 83 3.63 7.45 6.14
C GLY A 83 3.04 8.04 4.85
N GLY A 84 2.81 7.20 3.85
CA GLY A 84 2.22 7.62 2.59
C GLY A 84 2.32 6.58 1.49
N ILE A 85 2.06 7.01 0.27
CA ILE A 85 2.25 6.24 -0.94
C ILE A 85 3.64 6.52 -1.50
N VAL A 86 4.34 5.47 -1.91
CA VAL A 86 5.61 5.57 -2.63
C VAL A 86 5.68 4.51 -3.72
N THR A 87 6.37 4.80 -4.80
CA THR A 87 6.57 3.87 -5.92
C THR A 87 8.03 3.77 -6.31
N SER A 88 8.38 2.65 -6.89
CA SER A 88 9.67 2.43 -7.54
C SER A 88 9.51 1.47 -8.69
N SER A 89 10.33 1.61 -9.72
CA SER A 89 10.34 0.67 -10.84
C SER A 89 11.76 0.46 -11.37
N LEU A 90 11.96 -0.71 -11.96
CA LEU A 90 13.19 -1.11 -12.60
C LEU A 90 12.87 -1.80 -13.93
N VAL A 91 13.57 -1.41 -14.98
CA VAL A 91 13.60 -2.16 -16.24
C VAL A 91 14.81 -3.08 -16.21
N LEU A 92 14.59 -4.35 -16.44
CA LEU A 92 15.67 -5.33 -16.54
C LEU A 92 16.46 -5.11 -17.84
N PRO A 93 17.76 -5.46 -17.85
CA PRO A 93 18.55 -5.45 -19.08
C PRO A 93 17.90 -6.34 -20.19
N ASP A 94 18.16 -6.02 -21.44
CA ASP A 94 17.61 -6.77 -22.59
C ASP A 94 18.00 -8.25 -22.56
N GLU A 95 19.20 -8.57 -22.09
CA GLU A 95 19.67 -9.95 -21.91
C GLU A 95 18.84 -10.74 -20.87
N ALA A 96 18.16 -10.02 -19.95
CA ALA A 96 17.22 -10.59 -18.98
C ALA A 96 15.74 -10.43 -19.42
N GLY A 97 15.53 -10.06 -20.69
CA GLY A 97 14.22 -9.96 -21.32
C GLY A 97 13.59 -8.56 -21.33
N GLY A 98 14.28 -7.53 -20.86
CA GLY A 98 13.81 -6.12 -20.90
C GLY A 98 12.54 -5.84 -20.09
N PHE A 99 12.12 -6.76 -19.23
CA PHE A 99 10.87 -6.65 -18.47
C PHE A 99 10.94 -5.56 -17.40
N THR A 100 9.80 -4.94 -17.14
CA THR A 100 9.63 -3.97 -16.06
C THR A 100 9.10 -4.63 -14.80
N VAL A 101 9.64 -4.24 -13.65
CA VAL A 101 9.06 -4.53 -12.33
C VAL A 101 8.75 -3.22 -11.66
N GLY A 102 7.49 -3.01 -11.32
CA GLY A 102 7.01 -1.85 -10.57
C GLY A 102 6.51 -2.25 -9.18
N VAL A 103 6.73 -1.39 -8.20
CA VAL A 103 6.27 -1.58 -6.82
C VAL A 103 5.57 -0.31 -6.35
N LEU A 104 4.39 -0.46 -5.77
CA LEU A 104 3.70 0.59 -5.03
C LEU A 104 3.57 0.16 -3.57
N VAL A 105 3.95 1.03 -2.65
CA VAL A 105 3.88 0.79 -1.21
C VAL A 105 3.01 1.86 -0.58
N GLN A 106 2.05 1.43 0.24
CA GLN A 106 1.37 2.26 1.22
C GLN A 106 1.85 1.85 2.60
N THR A 107 2.63 2.71 3.22
CA THR A 107 3.28 2.43 4.51
C THR A 107 2.35 2.78 5.67
N ASN A 108 2.20 1.87 6.65
CA ASN A 108 1.50 2.13 7.90
C ASN A 108 1.93 1.09 8.94
N PHE A 109 3.15 1.19 9.45
CA PHE A 109 3.68 0.20 10.41
C PHE A 109 4.70 0.83 11.37
N GLY A 110 4.84 0.21 12.54
CA GLY A 110 5.81 0.60 13.56
C GLY A 110 7.21 0.10 13.25
N GLY A 111 8.14 0.36 14.15
CA GLY A 111 9.54 -0.07 14.07
C GLY A 111 10.52 1.08 14.29
N SER A 112 11.80 0.84 14.02
CA SER A 112 12.87 1.83 14.17
C SER A 112 13.55 2.06 12.84
N LEU A 113 13.30 3.22 12.23
CA LEU A 113 13.77 3.54 10.87
C LEU A 113 15.28 3.33 10.71
N MET A 114 15.64 2.50 9.73
CA MET A 114 16.99 2.36 9.22
C MET A 114 17.07 2.85 7.77
N ILE A 115 18.06 3.68 7.47
CA ILE A 115 18.32 4.15 6.11
C ILE A 115 19.74 3.74 5.75
N ASN A 116 19.87 2.83 4.79
CA ASN A 116 21.16 2.32 4.32
C ASN A 116 22.09 1.87 5.46
N GLY A 117 21.54 1.20 6.47
CA GLY A 117 22.27 0.73 7.66
C GLY A 117 22.45 1.77 8.78
N ALA A 118 22.10 3.04 8.56
CA ALA A 118 22.14 4.05 9.62
C ALA A 118 20.87 3.96 10.49
N PRO A 119 20.99 3.91 11.84
CA PRO A 119 19.87 3.73 12.76
C PRO A 119 19.13 5.05 13.03
N VAL A 120 18.56 5.66 11.99
CA VAL A 120 17.96 7.00 12.01
C VAL A 120 16.87 7.13 13.08
N GLY A 121 16.03 6.10 13.25
CA GLY A 121 15.00 6.10 14.26
C GLY A 121 15.55 6.24 15.69
N ARG A 122 16.68 5.62 15.98
CA ARG A 122 17.36 5.75 17.28
C ARG A 122 17.98 7.12 17.47
N GLU A 123 18.72 7.60 16.49
CA GLU A 123 19.38 8.91 16.51
C GLU A 123 18.37 10.05 16.73
N LEU A 124 17.22 9.95 16.09
CA LEU A 124 16.14 10.93 16.22
C LEU A 124 15.18 10.65 17.40
N LYS A 125 15.48 9.64 18.25
CA LYS A 125 14.63 9.22 19.38
C LYS A 125 13.19 8.90 18.98
N LYS A 126 13.01 8.31 17.80
CA LYS A 126 11.72 7.88 17.22
C LYS A 126 11.61 6.36 17.11
N SER A 127 12.32 5.62 17.94
CA SER A 127 12.15 4.16 18.03
C SER A 127 11.15 3.81 19.14
N PRO A 128 10.47 2.66 19.06
CA PRO A 128 9.44 2.23 20.00
C PRO A 128 9.87 2.25 21.48
N PHE A 129 11.14 2.02 21.74
CA PHE A 129 11.71 1.93 23.09
C PHE A 129 12.50 3.18 23.53
N SER A 130 12.40 4.28 22.79
CA SER A 130 13.19 5.50 23.06
C SER A 130 12.43 6.58 23.82
N SER A 131 11.12 6.42 24.03
CA SER A 131 10.29 7.40 24.74
C SER A 131 9.57 6.74 25.91
N SER A 132 9.33 7.51 26.99
CA SER A 132 8.44 7.15 28.08
C SER A 132 6.95 7.20 27.71
N ILE A 133 6.63 7.53 26.47
CA ILE A 133 5.27 7.48 25.92
C ILE A 133 4.97 6.00 25.62
N PRO A 134 3.85 5.46 26.14
CA PRO A 134 3.46 4.10 25.77
C PRO A 134 3.46 3.95 24.25
N TYR A 135 4.14 2.93 23.78
CA TYR A 135 4.05 2.53 22.38
C TYR A 135 2.60 2.13 22.13
N ASP A 136 1.93 2.90 21.29
CA ASP A 136 0.59 2.55 20.85
C ASP A 136 0.74 1.27 20.02
N GLU A 137 0.22 0.16 20.56
CA GLU A 137 0.28 -1.17 19.94
C GLU A 137 -0.60 -1.23 18.69
N ASP A 138 -0.73 -0.15 17.95
CA ASP A 138 -1.39 -0.15 16.64
C ASP A 138 -0.67 -1.17 15.77
N GLU A 139 -1.31 -2.32 15.60
CA GLU A 139 -0.87 -3.37 14.70
C GLU A 139 -0.57 -2.75 13.34
N GLY A 140 0.69 -2.84 12.94
CA GLY A 140 1.14 -2.26 11.69
C GLY A 140 0.46 -2.94 10.49
N SER A 141 0.17 -2.18 9.47
CA SER A 141 -0.33 -2.66 8.19
C SER A 141 0.45 -2.00 7.06
N CYS A 142 0.73 -2.75 6.02
CA CYS A 142 1.42 -2.23 4.85
C CYS A 142 0.85 -2.89 3.60
N MET A 143 0.44 -2.08 2.63
CA MET A 143 0.04 -2.62 1.34
C MET A 143 1.18 -2.45 0.35
N ILE A 144 1.62 -3.58 -0.22
CA ILE A 144 2.67 -3.61 -1.23
C ILE A 144 2.12 -4.31 -2.47
N ILE A 145 2.06 -3.57 -3.56
CA ILE A 145 1.62 -4.08 -4.85
C ILE A 145 2.84 -4.19 -5.74
N ILE A 146 3.09 -5.38 -6.25
CA ILE A 146 4.16 -5.64 -7.22
C ILE A 146 3.51 -5.95 -8.55
N ALA A 147 3.90 -5.22 -9.59
CA ALA A 147 3.43 -5.41 -10.95
C ALA A 147 4.60 -5.67 -11.89
N THR A 148 4.40 -6.52 -12.89
CA THR A 148 5.40 -6.79 -13.92
C THR A 148 4.72 -7.19 -15.22
N ASP A 149 5.35 -6.90 -16.35
CA ASP A 149 5.00 -7.38 -17.68
C ASP A 149 5.73 -8.67 -18.04
N ALA A 150 6.60 -9.19 -17.16
CA ALA A 150 7.22 -10.49 -17.34
C ALA A 150 6.19 -11.63 -17.31
N PRO A 151 6.27 -12.64 -18.20
CA PRO A 151 5.32 -13.75 -18.30
C PRO A 151 5.52 -14.77 -17.16
N LEU A 152 5.22 -14.35 -15.93
CA LEU A 152 5.42 -15.14 -14.73
C LEU A 152 4.20 -16.01 -14.39
N SER A 153 4.45 -17.25 -13.98
CA SER A 153 3.43 -18.09 -13.37
C SER A 153 3.02 -17.59 -11.99
N ASN A 154 1.84 -17.99 -11.49
CA ASN A 154 1.38 -17.71 -10.12
C ASN A 154 2.43 -18.07 -9.06
N ARG A 155 3.13 -19.20 -9.23
CA ARG A 155 4.19 -19.60 -8.31
C ARG A 155 5.32 -18.58 -8.25
N ASN A 156 5.74 -18.06 -9.41
CA ASN A 156 6.84 -17.10 -9.49
C ASN A 156 6.39 -15.71 -9.00
N LEU A 157 5.17 -15.27 -9.29
CA LEU A 157 4.60 -14.06 -8.71
C LEU A 157 4.56 -14.13 -7.18
N LYS A 158 4.14 -15.27 -6.61
CA LYS A 158 4.15 -15.49 -5.15
C LYS A 158 5.58 -15.46 -4.58
N ARG A 159 6.58 -16.03 -5.28
CA ARG A 159 7.98 -15.95 -4.86
C ARG A 159 8.51 -14.53 -4.89
N MET A 160 8.12 -13.75 -5.91
CA MET A 160 8.47 -12.33 -6.00
C MET A 160 7.87 -11.53 -4.85
N ALA A 161 6.57 -11.72 -4.55
CA ALA A 161 5.91 -11.08 -3.43
C ALA A 161 6.59 -11.38 -2.07
N LYS A 162 7.04 -12.61 -1.84
CA LYS A 162 7.76 -12.99 -0.61
C LYS A 162 9.12 -12.29 -0.43
N ARG A 163 9.67 -11.64 -1.46
CA ARG A 163 10.91 -10.86 -1.30
C ARG A 163 10.73 -9.58 -0.49
N VAL A 164 9.49 -9.14 -0.32
CA VAL A 164 9.14 -7.99 0.52
C VAL A 164 9.61 -8.18 1.97
N ASP A 165 9.55 -9.40 2.50
CA ASP A 165 9.99 -9.71 3.88
C ASP A 165 11.45 -9.30 4.11
N HIS A 166 12.31 -9.47 3.10
CA HIS A 166 13.70 -9.04 3.18
C HIS A 166 13.86 -7.52 3.18
N ALA A 167 12.94 -6.78 2.54
CA ALA A 167 12.97 -5.32 2.54
C ALA A 167 12.59 -4.78 3.92
N PHE A 168 11.59 -5.34 4.59
CA PHE A 168 11.24 -4.97 5.96
C PHE A 168 12.42 -5.10 6.91
N GLY A 169 13.14 -6.22 6.88
CA GLY A 169 14.33 -6.42 7.72
C GLY A 169 15.49 -5.45 7.45
N ARG A 170 15.40 -4.61 6.41
CA ARG A 170 16.42 -3.62 6.06
C ARG A 170 16.02 -2.18 6.40
N VAL A 171 14.74 -1.93 6.63
CA VAL A 171 14.23 -0.58 6.89
C VAL A 171 13.82 -0.35 8.35
N GLY A 172 13.65 -1.44 9.15
CA GLY A 172 13.41 -1.32 10.59
C GLY A 172 12.29 -2.17 11.14
#